data_3824aa351702fb2db37ab933be73f1c3
#
_entry.id   3824aa351702fb2db37ab933be73f1c3
#
_cell.length_a   1.000
_cell.length_b   1.000
_cell.length_c   1.000
_cell.angle_alpha   90.00
_cell.angle_beta   90.00
_cell.angle_gamma   90.00
#
_symmetry.space_group_name_H-M   'P 1'
#
loop_
_entity.id
_entity.type
_entity.pdbx_description
1 polymer ?
#
loop_
_entity_poly.entity_id
_entity_poly.type
_entity_poly.pdbx_seq_one_letter_code
_entity_poly.pdbx_strand_id
1 'polypeptide(L)'
;WFDSRKWLNIQTLAFQKEMMVTPIQKRDRRLDVIVGNHDIPFKHSLKNNSPQQVIGKEQNVNVYETIESFDIEDCKITLMPWVCKDNYEESFETIRGGGDILIGHYDVQGALMFPGHYSRDGFDLFDFKDWNKVISGHYHTQSITENFTYTGTPYELMWSDSGGRHGFWVLDTATKELEFIKNPLGYHIKLIYANNSEPADLEGEDLKNTYVKLYVKEKESFENFERYIDAINLKEPFELKIIESFEQFNADNVEDIIELSETTASFGHKYVFLY
;
A
#
# COMPACT_ATOMS: atom_id res chain seq x y z
N TRP A 1 -5.77 -1.67 7.03
CA TRP A 1 -6.66 -0.53 7.26
C TRP A 1 -5.93 0.63 7.96
N PHE A 2 -5.21 0.36 9.03
CA PHE A 2 -4.37 1.33 9.73
C PHE A 2 -2.89 0.95 9.60
N ASP A 3 -2.01 1.95 9.51
CA ASP A 3 -0.58 1.70 9.42
C ASP A 3 0.01 1.24 10.77
N SER A 4 -0.36 1.91 11.87
CA SER A 4 0.13 1.55 13.20
C SER A 4 -0.63 0.37 13.81
N ARG A 5 0.11 -0.67 14.20
CA ARG A 5 -0.43 -1.89 14.85
C ARG A 5 -0.90 -1.68 16.30
N LYS A 6 -0.41 -0.63 16.97
CA LYS A 6 -0.58 -0.48 18.44
C LYS A 6 -1.29 0.80 18.84
N TRP A 7 -1.24 1.84 18.02
CA TRP A 7 -1.73 3.16 18.37
C TRP A 7 -2.57 3.74 17.24
N LEU A 8 -3.73 4.25 17.57
CA LEU A 8 -4.60 4.94 16.64
C LEU A 8 -4.80 6.37 17.09
N ASN A 9 -4.54 7.31 16.21
CA ASN A 9 -4.78 8.73 16.46
C ASN A 9 -6.27 9.02 16.34
N ILE A 10 -6.83 9.79 17.27
CA ILE A 10 -8.26 10.15 17.29
C ILE A 10 -8.65 10.93 16.03
N GLN A 11 -7.78 11.81 15.53
CA GLN A 11 -8.05 12.54 14.29
C GLN A 11 -8.12 11.59 13.08
N THR A 12 -7.23 10.60 13.02
CA THR A 12 -7.27 9.56 11.97
C THR A 12 -8.57 8.75 12.03
N LEU A 13 -9.05 8.41 13.24
CA LEU A 13 -10.34 7.74 13.42
C LEU A 13 -11.52 8.58 12.94
N ALA A 14 -11.54 9.88 13.29
CA ALA A 14 -12.59 10.79 12.86
C ALA A 14 -12.58 10.97 11.34
N PHE A 15 -11.40 11.21 10.76
CA PHE A 15 -11.21 11.36 9.32
C PHE A 15 -11.65 10.11 8.55
N GLN A 16 -11.24 8.94 8.98
CA GLN A 16 -11.61 7.65 8.37
C GLN A 16 -13.13 7.46 8.38
N LYS A 17 -13.79 7.79 9.50
CA LYS A 17 -15.25 7.70 9.59
C LYS A 17 -15.94 8.67 8.63
N GLU A 18 -15.47 9.91 8.57
CA GLU A 18 -16.01 10.95 7.69
C GLU A 18 -15.81 10.64 6.22
N MET A 19 -14.59 10.23 5.84
CA MET A 19 -14.20 10.13 4.44
C MET A 19 -14.50 8.76 3.80
N MET A 20 -14.66 7.70 4.60
CA MET A 20 -14.90 6.35 4.09
C MET A 20 -16.23 5.76 4.56
N VAL A 21 -16.43 5.59 5.85
CA VAL A 21 -17.61 4.89 6.38
C VAL A 21 -18.89 5.66 6.07
N THR A 22 -18.93 6.94 6.41
CA THR A 22 -20.12 7.78 6.22
C THR A 22 -20.56 7.88 4.74
N PRO A 23 -19.69 8.08 3.74
CA PRO A 23 -20.09 8.08 2.35
C PRO A 23 -20.65 6.74 1.85
N ILE A 24 -20.14 5.62 2.34
CA ILE A 24 -20.62 4.27 2.01
C ILE A 24 -22.02 4.06 2.57
N GLN A 25 -22.22 4.40 3.85
CA GLN A 25 -23.54 4.32 4.50
C GLN A 25 -24.57 5.22 3.83
N LYS A 26 -24.21 6.48 3.52
CA LYS A 26 -25.12 7.44 2.83
C LYS A 26 -25.57 6.96 1.44
N ARG A 27 -24.76 6.12 0.79
CA ARG A 27 -25.07 5.57 -0.54
C ARG A 27 -25.65 4.17 -0.47
N ASP A 28 -25.91 3.68 0.73
CA ASP A 28 -26.37 2.29 0.99
C ASP A 28 -25.49 1.27 0.24
N ARG A 29 -24.18 1.44 0.36
CA ARG A 29 -23.21 0.53 -0.22
C ARG A 29 -22.59 -0.35 0.87
N ARG A 30 -22.15 -1.54 0.49
CA ARG A 30 -21.45 -2.48 1.36
C ARG A 30 -19.95 -2.18 1.31
N LEU A 31 -19.27 -2.26 2.45
CA LEU A 31 -17.82 -2.24 2.61
C LEU A 31 -17.38 -3.55 3.23
N ASP A 32 -16.58 -4.29 2.49
CA ASP A 32 -15.94 -5.53 2.95
C ASP A 32 -14.46 -5.27 3.18
N VAL A 33 -13.98 -5.59 4.37
CA VAL A 33 -12.61 -5.33 4.82
C VAL A 33 -11.98 -6.63 5.27
N ILE A 34 -10.94 -7.08 4.60
CA ILE A 34 -10.10 -8.18 5.08
C ILE A 34 -9.03 -7.64 6.01
N VAL A 35 -8.73 -8.38 7.07
CA VAL A 35 -7.66 -8.01 8.02
C VAL A 35 -6.30 -8.22 7.38
N GLY A 36 -5.47 -7.16 7.34
CA GLY A 36 -4.10 -7.18 6.85
C GLY A 36 -3.06 -7.35 7.95
N ASN A 37 -1.78 -7.44 7.57
CA ASN A 37 -0.66 -7.65 8.50
C ASN A 37 -0.42 -6.45 9.45
N HIS A 38 -0.79 -5.23 9.06
CA HIS A 38 -0.69 -4.04 9.89
C HIS A 38 -1.88 -3.86 10.85
N ASP A 39 -2.96 -4.58 10.62
CA ASP A 39 -4.16 -4.48 11.45
C ASP A 39 -4.09 -5.29 12.74
N ILE A 40 -3.07 -6.14 12.90
CA ILE A 40 -2.92 -7.06 14.02
C ILE A 40 -1.75 -6.69 14.94
N PRO A 41 -1.95 -6.62 16.26
CA PRO A 41 -0.87 -6.35 17.21
C PRO A 41 0.10 -7.53 17.36
N PHE A 42 -0.39 -8.76 17.14
CA PHE A 42 0.37 -10.00 17.28
C PHE A 42 0.44 -10.77 15.95
N LYS A 43 1.64 -10.97 15.44
CA LYS A 43 1.89 -11.56 14.12
C LYS A 43 1.33 -12.98 13.87
N HIS A 44 0.88 -13.67 14.89
CA HIS A 44 0.45 -15.08 14.81
C HIS A 44 -1.07 -15.26 14.84
N SER A 45 -1.84 -14.20 15.08
CA SER A 45 -3.29 -14.31 15.22
C SER A 45 -4.01 -13.09 14.68
N LEU A 46 -5.14 -13.31 14.02
CA LEU A 46 -6.04 -12.25 13.52
C LEU A 46 -6.98 -11.69 14.58
N LYS A 47 -7.01 -12.31 15.76
CA LYS A 47 -7.84 -11.87 16.88
C LYS A 47 -7.39 -10.49 17.38
N ASN A 48 -8.35 -9.69 17.80
CA ASN A 48 -8.13 -8.33 18.33
C ASN A 48 -7.51 -7.37 17.29
N ASN A 49 -7.90 -7.49 16.04
CA ASN A 49 -7.46 -6.57 14.97
C ASN A 49 -8.15 -5.21 15.03
N SER A 50 -7.49 -4.20 14.48
CA SER A 50 -7.98 -2.83 14.51
C SER A 50 -9.26 -2.60 13.69
N PRO A 51 -9.46 -3.15 12.47
CA PRO A 51 -10.70 -2.98 11.73
C PRO A 51 -11.93 -3.45 12.50
N GLN A 52 -11.87 -4.65 13.08
CA GLN A 52 -12.99 -5.19 13.86
C GLN A 52 -13.35 -4.31 15.07
N GLN A 53 -12.32 -3.78 15.76
CA GLN A 53 -12.55 -2.95 16.96
C GLN A 53 -13.09 -1.56 16.62
N VAL A 54 -12.69 -1.00 15.47
CA VAL A 54 -13.00 0.40 15.12
C VAL A 54 -14.24 0.51 14.25
N ILE A 55 -14.36 -0.32 13.22
CA ILE A 55 -15.44 -0.23 12.22
C ILE A 55 -16.34 -1.46 12.14
N GLY A 56 -16.00 -2.56 12.80
CA GLY A 56 -16.77 -3.81 12.70
C GLY A 56 -18.21 -3.75 13.22
N LYS A 57 -18.60 -2.65 13.88
CA LYS A 57 -19.99 -2.40 14.33
C LYS A 57 -20.72 -1.35 13.50
N GLU A 58 -20.06 -0.76 12.52
CA GLU A 58 -20.67 0.24 11.66
C GLU A 58 -21.63 -0.43 10.66
N GLN A 59 -22.77 0.20 10.40
CA GLN A 59 -23.73 -0.30 9.43
C GLN A 59 -23.09 -0.43 8.04
N ASN A 60 -23.44 -1.46 7.31
CA ASN A 60 -22.94 -1.78 5.95
C ASN A 60 -21.44 -2.08 5.88
N VAL A 61 -20.79 -2.35 7.01
CA VAL A 61 -19.38 -2.73 7.09
C VAL A 61 -19.24 -4.16 7.58
N ASN A 62 -18.50 -4.99 6.85
CA ASN A 62 -18.16 -6.35 7.24
C ASN A 62 -16.63 -6.45 7.36
N VAL A 63 -16.14 -6.99 8.46
CA VAL A 63 -14.71 -7.24 8.67
C VAL A 63 -14.47 -8.75 8.72
N TYR A 64 -13.58 -9.23 7.87
CA TYR A 64 -13.28 -10.65 7.71
C TYR A 64 -11.99 -11.02 8.42
N GLU A 65 -12.15 -11.82 9.48
CA GLU A 65 -11.07 -12.43 10.27
C GLU A 65 -10.83 -13.89 9.87
N THR A 66 -11.75 -14.46 9.11
CA THR A 66 -11.75 -15.82 8.59
C THR A 66 -11.92 -15.82 7.09
N ILE A 67 -11.64 -16.95 6.44
CA ILE A 67 -11.91 -17.12 5.02
C ILE A 67 -13.41 -17.26 4.83
N GLU A 68 -13.95 -16.40 3.95
CA GLU A 68 -15.37 -16.45 3.64
C GLU A 68 -15.62 -16.31 2.13
N SER A 69 -16.67 -16.95 1.66
CA SER A 69 -17.08 -16.90 0.25
C SER A 69 -18.52 -16.49 0.13
N PHE A 70 -18.82 -15.71 -0.89
CA PHE A 70 -20.17 -15.34 -1.26
C PHE A 70 -20.28 -15.19 -2.77
N ASP A 71 -21.52 -15.26 -3.27
CA ASP A 71 -21.78 -15.12 -4.70
C ASP A 71 -22.28 -13.70 -5.01
N ILE A 72 -21.80 -13.13 -6.10
CA ILE A 72 -22.36 -11.97 -6.75
C ILE A 72 -22.78 -12.44 -8.14
N GLU A 73 -24.09 -12.62 -8.34
CA GLU A 73 -24.64 -13.27 -9.54
C GLU A 73 -23.98 -14.66 -9.74
N ASP A 74 -23.34 -14.90 -10.87
CA ASP A 74 -22.68 -16.16 -11.21
C ASP A 74 -21.17 -16.18 -10.87
N CYS A 75 -20.70 -15.20 -10.11
CA CYS A 75 -19.28 -15.08 -9.73
C CYS A 75 -19.10 -15.33 -8.23
N LYS A 76 -18.35 -16.36 -7.87
CA LYS A 76 -17.98 -16.65 -6.48
C LYS A 76 -16.75 -15.86 -6.09
N ILE A 77 -16.89 -15.01 -5.06
CA ILE A 77 -15.80 -14.25 -4.46
C ILE A 77 -15.42 -14.89 -3.14
N THR A 78 -14.15 -15.22 -3.00
CA THR A 78 -13.55 -15.70 -1.76
C THR A 78 -12.65 -14.62 -1.18
N LEU A 79 -12.95 -14.19 0.05
CA LEU A 79 -12.15 -13.24 0.81
C LEU A 79 -11.25 -14.00 1.78
N MET A 80 -9.96 -13.73 1.76
CA MET A 80 -8.99 -14.36 2.64
C MET A 80 -8.14 -13.30 3.33
N PRO A 81 -8.23 -13.16 4.67
CA PRO A 81 -7.42 -12.21 5.42
C PRO A 81 -5.94 -12.62 5.41
N TRP A 82 -5.10 -11.77 6.02
CA TRP A 82 -3.68 -12.04 6.17
C TRP A 82 -3.40 -13.42 6.72
N VAL A 83 -2.48 -14.13 6.06
CA VAL A 83 -2.11 -15.48 6.48
C VAL A 83 -1.13 -15.42 7.63
N CYS A 84 -1.49 -16.07 8.73
CA CYS A 84 -0.67 -16.19 9.92
C CYS A 84 -0.66 -17.65 10.42
N LYS A 85 0.00 -17.89 11.55
CA LYS A 85 0.11 -19.27 12.06
C LYS A 85 -1.25 -19.94 12.33
N ASP A 86 -2.21 -19.17 12.83
CA ASP A 86 -3.51 -19.71 13.26
C ASP A 86 -4.40 -20.16 12.09
N ASN A 87 -4.21 -19.59 10.88
CA ASN A 87 -5.03 -19.87 9.69
C ASN A 87 -4.23 -20.42 8.49
N TYR A 88 -2.97 -20.81 8.71
CA TYR A 88 -2.07 -21.19 7.60
C TYR A 88 -2.58 -22.39 6.81
N GLU A 89 -2.95 -23.49 7.50
CA GLU A 89 -3.38 -24.71 6.83
C GLU A 89 -4.65 -24.49 6.00
N GLU A 90 -5.66 -23.85 6.59
CA GLU A 90 -6.90 -23.52 5.90
C GLU A 90 -6.65 -22.59 4.70
N SER A 91 -5.77 -21.60 4.87
CA SER A 91 -5.40 -20.67 3.79
C SER A 91 -4.70 -21.39 2.65
N PHE A 92 -3.77 -22.28 2.96
CA PHE A 92 -3.03 -23.06 1.96
C PHE A 92 -3.94 -24.00 1.17
N GLU A 93 -4.85 -24.69 1.85
CA GLU A 93 -5.85 -25.55 1.20
C GLU A 93 -6.78 -24.72 0.30
N THR A 94 -7.23 -23.55 0.77
CA THR A 94 -8.07 -22.64 -0.01
C THR A 94 -7.36 -22.15 -1.25
N ILE A 95 -6.10 -21.70 -1.13
CA ILE A 95 -5.30 -21.23 -2.28
C ILE A 95 -5.23 -22.32 -3.37
N ARG A 96 -4.96 -23.55 -3.02
CA ARG A 96 -4.83 -24.67 -3.95
C ARG A 96 -6.17 -25.25 -4.43
N GLY A 97 -7.26 -24.89 -3.75
CA GLY A 97 -8.60 -25.34 -4.10
C GLY A 97 -9.15 -24.73 -5.41
N GLY A 98 -8.67 -23.56 -5.76
CA GLY A 98 -9.12 -22.85 -6.95
C GLY A 98 -10.53 -22.29 -6.87
N GLY A 99 -10.93 -21.53 -7.88
CA GLY A 99 -12.26 -20.92 -7.97
C GLY A 99 -12.33 -19.72 -8.90
N ASP A 100 -13.37 -18.90 -8.73
CA ASP A 100 -13.55 -17.73 -9.59
C ASP A 100 -12.58 -16.60 -9.16
N ILE A 101 -12.85 -15.95 -8.04
CA ILE A 101 -12.09 -14.78 -7.59
C ILE A 101 -11.61 -15.01 -6.15
N LEU A 102 -10.30 -14.90 -5.95
CA LEU A 102 -9.70 -14.87 -4.62
C LEU A 102 -9.18 -13.46 -4.33
N ILE A 103 -9.68 -12.82 -3.29
CA ILE A 103 -9.23 -11.50 -2.84
C ILE A 103 -8.58 -11.66 -1.47
N GLY A 104 -7.35 -11.19 -1.34
CA GLY A 104 -6.66 -11.34 -0.08
C GLY A 104 -5.47 -10.41 0.15
N HIS A 105 -4.61 -10.82 1.08
CA HIS A 105 -3.44 -10.07 1.50
C HIS A 105 -2.30 -11.04 1.75
N TYR A 106 -1.45 -11.28 0.74
CA TYR A 106 -0.49 -12.38 0.72
C TYR A 106 0.93 -11.92 0.48
N ASP A 107 1.89 -12.69 1.02
CA ASP A 107 3.25 -12.75 0.51
C ASP A 107 3.32 -13.80 -0.60
N VAL A 108 3.90 -13.45 -1.75
CA VAL A 108 4.16 -14.38 -2.86
C VAL A 108 5.62 -14.26 -3.27
N GLN A 109 6.29 -15.39 -3.35
CA GLN A 109 7.70 -15.46 -3.74
C GLN A 109 7.88 -14.93 -5.17
N GLY A 110 8.89 -14.10 -5.37
CA GLY A 110 9.19 -13.46 -6.66
C GLY A 110 8.32 -12.23 -6.97
N ALA A 111 7.37 -11.85 -6.10
CA ALA A 111 6.61 -10.63 -6.28
C ALA A 111 7.48 -9.37 -6.12
N LEU A 112 7.18 -8.35 -6.91
CA LEU A 112 7.86 -7.06 -6.84
C LEU A 112 7.37 -6.29 -5.61
N MET A 113 8.23 -6.15 -4.62
CA MET A 113 7.96 -5.42 -3.38
C MET A 113 8.04 -3.90 -3.62
N PHE A 114 9.14 -3.46 -4.22
CA PHE A 114 9.42 -2.09 -4.66
C PHE A 114 10.48 -2.14 -5.77
N PRO A 115 10.72 -1.05 -6.51
CA PRO A 115 11.60 -1.07 -7.67
C PRO A 115 12.95 -1.76 -7.42
N GLY A 116 13.20 -2.86 -8.14
CA GLY A 116 14.43 -3.65 -8.06
C GLY A 116 14.49 -4.68 -6.93
N HIS A 117 13.47 -4.81 -6.09
CA HIS A 117 13.45 -5.75 -4.97
C HIS A 117 12.27 -6.71 -5.06
N TYR A 118 12.58 -8.00 -4.96
CA TYR A 118 11.61 -9.07 -5.08
C TYR A 118 11.53 -9.88 -3.78
N SER A 119 10.32 -10.31 -3.42
CA SER A 119 10.12 -11.17 -2.25
C SER A 119 10.85 -12.50 -2.44
N ARG A 120 11.44 -12.98 -1.36
CA ARG A 120 12.06 -14.32 -1.30
C ARG A 120 11.20 -15.32 -0.53
N ASP A 121 10.20 -14.81 0.15
CA ASP A 121 9.32 -15.55 1.04
C ASP A 121 7.88 -15.54 0.50
N GLY A 122 7.01 -16.32 1.12
CA GLY A 122 5.60 -16.40 0.78
C GLY A 122 5.22 -17.66 -0.01
N PHE A 123 4.02 -17.65 -0.54
CA PHE A 123 3.48 -18.74 -1.36
C PHE A 123 4.15 -18.77 -2.73
N ASP A 124 4.19 -19.95 -3.36
CA ASP A 124 4.55 -20.05 -4.77
C ASP A 124 3.39 -19.54 -5.62
N LEU A 125 3.69 -18.73 -6.66
CA LEU A 125 2.69 -18.24 -7.60
C LEU A 125 1.90 -19.40 -8.24
N PHE A 126 2.55 -20.53 -8.45
CA PHE A 126 1.93 -21.75 -8.98
C PHE A 126 0.81 -22.31 -8.10
N ASP A 127 0.82 -22.07 -6.78
CA ASP A 127 -0.26 -22.54 -5.90
C ASP A 127 -1.60 -21.89 -6.24
N PHE A 128 -1.61 -20.71 -6.87
CA PHE A 128 -2.82 -19.97 -7.26
C PHE A 128 -3.36 -20.30 -8.67
N LYS A 129 -2.76 -21.22 -9.40
CA LYS A 129 -3.02 -21.49 -10.81
C LYS A 129 -4.46 -21.86 -11.16
N ASP A 130 -5.18 -22.46 -10.19
CA ASP A 130 -6.53 -22.99 -10.39
C ASP A 130 -7.63 -21.93 -10.09
N TRP A 131 -7.22 -20.69 -9.80
CA TRP A 131 -8.12 -19.54 -9.68
C TRP A 131 -8.23 -18.80 -11.02
N ASN A 132 -9.45 -18.36 -11.38
CA ASN A 132 -9.63 -17.52 -12.56
C ASN A 132 -8.93 -16.16 -12.36
N LYS A 133 -9.03 -15.58 -11.16
CA LYS A 133 -8.34 -14.35 -10.80
C LYS A 133 -7.99 -14.30 -9.31
N VAL A 134 -6.80 -13.82 -9.02
CA VAL A 134 -6.32 -13.54 -7.66
C VAL A 134 -5.97 -12.07 -7.54
N ILE A 135 -6.48 -11.42 -6.51
CA ILE A 135 -6.28 -10.00 -6.23
C ILE A 135 -5.70 -9.87 -4.84
N SER A 136 -4.52 -9.32 -4.72
CA SER A 136 -3.85 -9.17 -3.44
C SER A 136 -3.48 -7.73 -3.13
N GLY A 137 -3.69 -7.32 -1.87
CA GLY A 137 -2.96 -6.20 -1.27
C GLY A 137 -1.56 -6.62 -0.83
N HIS A 138 -0.98 -5.92 0.11
CA HIS A 138 0.31 -6.11 0.77
C HIS A 138 1.46 -5.31 0.14
N TYR A 139 1.83 -5.56 -1.12
CA TYR A 139 2.89 -4.78 -1.75
C TYR A 139 2.35 -3.47 -2.35
N HIS A 140 3.14 -2.39 -2.17
CA HIS A 140 2.76 -1.05 -2.62
C HIS A 140 2.88 -0.88 -4.13
N THR A 141 3.75 -1.66 -4.76
CA THR A 141 3.96 -1.64 -6.20
C THR A 141 2.96 -2.57 -6.89
N GLN A 142 2.29 -2.06 -7.92
CA GLN A 142 1.45 -2.89 -8.76
C GLN A 142 2.27 -3.92 -9.51
N SER A 143 1.82 -5.16 -9.53
CA SER A 143 2.34 -6.16 -10.44
C SER A 143 1.23 -7.11 -10.90
N ILE A 144 1.29 -7.50 -12.15
CA ILE A 144 0.30 -8.37 -12.79
C ILE A 144 1.05 -9.50 -13.46
N THR A 145 0.69 -10.72 -13.09
CA THR A 145 1.20 -11.95 -13.70
C THR A 145 0.04 -12.89 -13.94
N GLU A 146 -0.14 -13.34 -15.18
CA GLU A 146 -1.22 -14.27 -15.55
C GLU A 146 -2.56 -13.96 -14.86
N ASN A 147 -2.95 -14.76 -13.88
CA ASN A 147 -4.19 -14.61 -13.12
C ASN A 147 -4.02 -13.85 -11.79
N PHE A 148 -2.79 -13.47 -11.40
CA PHE A 148 -2.50 -12.83 -10.12
C PHE A 148 -2.22 -11.33 -10.28
N THR A 149 -2.86 -10.50 -9.46
CA THR A 149 -2.70 -9.04 -9.45
C THR A 149 -2.41 -8.54 -8.05
N TYR A 150 -1.24 -7.92 -7.83
CA TYR A 150 -1.03 -7.02 -6.71
C TYR A 150 -1.62 -5.65 -7.04
N THR A 151 -2.53 -5.18 -6.20
CA THR A 151 -3.27 -3.93 -6.44
C THR A 151 -2.40 -2.68 -6.33
N GLY A 152 -1.31 -2.76 -5.59
CA GLY A 152 -0.59 -1.59 -5.15
C GLY A 152 -1.38 -0.77 -4.14
N THR A 153 -0.96 0.46 -3.91
CA THR A 153 -1.62 1.41 -3.00
C THR A 153 -2.47 2.42 -3.75
N PRO A 154 -3.54 2.97 -3.13
CA PRO A 154 -4.40 3.96 -3.78
C PRO A 154 -3.72 5.32 -3.96
N TYR A 155 -2.69 5.62 -3.18
CA TYR A 155 -1.83 6.81 -3.23
C TYR A 155 -0.47 6.47 -2.64
N GLU A 156 0.49 7.38 -2.77
CA GLU A 156 1.82 7.24 -2.20
C GLU A 156 1.76 7.29 -0.66
N LEU A 157 2.10 6.19 0.01
CA LEU A 157 2.13 6.09 1.47
C LEU A 157 3.47 6.50 2.06
N MET A 158 4.54 6.31 1.31
CA MET A 158 5.92 6.58 1.71
C MET A 158 6.79 7.07 0.54
N TRP A 159 7.99 7.52 0.84
CA TRP A 159 8.92 8.07 -0.16
C TRP A 159 9.37 7.08 -1.25
N SER A 160 9.38 5.79 -0.95
CA SER A 160 9.65 4.74 -1.94
C SER A 160 8.55 4.60 -2.99
N ASP A 161 7.34 5.05 -2.68
CA ASP A 161 6.20 5.00 -3.60
C ASP A 161 6.20 6.17 -4.60
N SER A 162 7.02 7.19 -4.35
CA SER A 162 7.09 8.42 -5.15
C SER A 162 7.26 8.13 -6.65
N GLY A 163 6.35 8.67 -7.46
CA GLY A 163 6.33 8.51 -8.91
C GLY A 163 5.81 7.15 -9.41
N GLY A 164 5.31 6.29 -8.51
CA GLY A 164 4.69 5.01 -8.84
C GLY A 164 3.31 5.14 -9.51
N ARG A 165 2.74 3.99 -9.87
CA ARG A 165 1.34 3.91 -10.33
C ARG A 165 0.43 3.62 -9.14
N HIS A 166 -0.32 4.62 -8.70
CA HIS A 166 -1.26 4.52 -7.60
C HIS A 166 -2.70 4.71 -8.09
N GLY A 167 -3.65 4.08 -7.39
CA GLY A 167 -5.06 4.14 -7.74
C GLY A 167 -5.85 2.98 -7.16
N PHE A 168 -6.99 2.69 -7.74
CA PHE A 168 -7.83 1.57 -7.33
C PHE A 168 -8.30 0.76 -8.53
N TRP A 169 -8.82 -0.43 -8.24
CA TRP A 169 -9.28 -1.35 -9.26
C TRP A 169 -10.80 -1.51 -9.21
N VAL A 170 -11.39 -1.64 -10.37
CA VAL A 170 -12.80 -2.01 -10.54
C VAL A 170 -12.83 -3.43 -11.09
N LEU A 171 -13.49 -4.33 -10.38
CA LEU A 171 -13.75 -5.70 -10.81
C LEU A 171 -15.16 -5.78 -11.41
N ASP A 172 -15.25 -6.16 -12.67
CA ASP A 172 -16.50 -6.57 -13.29
C ASP A 172 -16.74 -8.05 -12.99
N THR A 173 -17.77 -8.36 -12.20
CA THR A 173 -18.05 -9.74 -11.78
C THR A 173 -18.61 -10.61 -12.90
N ALA A 174 -19.20 -10.03 -13.93
CA ALA A 174 -19.74 -10.77 -15.08
C ALA A 174 -18.64 -11.21 -16.02
N THR A 175 -17.67 -10.32 -16.31
CA THR A 175 -16.52 -10.61 -17.18
C THR A 175 -15.31 -11.13 -16.44
N LYS A 176 -15.26 -10.91 -15.12
CA LYS A 176 -14.11 -11.17 -14.23
C LYS A 176 -12.87 -10.37 -14.62
N GLU A 177 -13.06 -9.23 -15.27
CA GLU A 177 -11.98 -8.34 -15.66
C GLU A 177 -11.73 -7.23 -14.63
N LEU A 178 -10.47 -6.79 -14.56
CA LEU A 178 -10.03 -5.71 -13.69
C LEU A 178 -9.69 -4.48 -14.52
N GLU A 179 -10.30 -3.35 -14.20
CA GLU A 179 -9.96 -2.04 -14.73
C GLU A 179 -9.22 -1.23 -13.67
N PHE A 180 -8.08 -0.67 -14.02
CA PHE A 180 -7.31 0.20 -13.13
C PHE A 180 -7.67 1.66 -13.32
N ILE A 181 -8.11 2.31 -12.25
CA ILE A 181 -8.40 3.75 -12.22
C ILE A 181 -7.24 4.47 -11.53
N LYS A 182 -6.44 5.18 -12.32
CA LYS A 182 -5.25 5.88 -11.81
C LYS A 182 -5.64 7.07 -10.91
N ASN A 183 -4.99 7.19 -9.76
CA ASN A 183 -4.98 8.42 -8.98
C ASN A 183 -4.07 9.44 -9.68
N PRO A 184 -4.58 10.62 -10.06
CA PRO A 184 -3.76 11.64 -10.73
C PRO A 184 -2.87 12.43 -9.75
N LEU A 185 -3.07 12.29 -8.44
CA LEU A 185 -2.37 13.09 -7.42
C LEU A 185 -1.09 12.37 -6.96
N GLY A 186 0.01 13.09 -6.88
CA GLY A 186 1.25 12.69 -6.21
C GLY A 186 1.44 13.51 -4.93
N TYR A 187 1.97 12.89 -3.88
CA TYR A 187 2.19 13.55 -2.59
C TYR A 187 3.66 13.68 -2.22
N HIS A 188 4.54 12.84 -2.77
CA HIS A 188 5.97 12.81 -2.48
C HIS A 188 6.77 13.23 -3.71
N ILE A 189 7.24 14.47 -3.72
CA ILE A 189 7.95 15.05 -4.87
C ILE A 189 9.44 15.08 -4.58
N LYS A 190 10.23 14.43 -5.42
CA LYS A 190 11.70 14.44 -5.36
C LYS A 190 12.24 15.43 -6.39
N LEU A 191 12.85 16.51 -5.92
CA LEU A 191 13.50 17.54 -6.74
C LEU A 191 15.03 17.41 -6.63
N ILE A 192 15.73 17.84 -7.66
CA ILE A 192 17.19 17.88 -7.69
C ILE A 192 17.61 19.32 -7.94
N TYR A 193 18.45 19.85 -7.07
CA TYR A 193 19.12 21.14 -7.27
C TYR A 193 20.56 20.91 -7.72
N ALA A 194 21.00 21.65 -8.73
CA ALA A 194 22.38 21.76 -9.18
C ALA A 194 22.68 23.24 -9.52
N ASN A 195 23.94 23.58 -9.83
CA ASN A 195 24.37 24.95 -10.09
C ASN A 195 23.62 25.68 -11.22
N ASN A 196 23.04 24.93 -12.16
CA ASN A 196 22.24 25.45 -13.27
C ASN A 196 20.74 25.40 -13.02
N SER A 197 20.29 25.06 -11.82
CA SER A 197 18.87 25.05 -11.48
C SER A 197 18.33 26.47 -11.27
N GLU A 198 17.20 26.77 -11.89
CA GLU A 198 16.56 28.08 -11.83
C GLU A 198 15.11 27.94 -11.30
N PRO A 199 14.55 28.95 -10.64
CA PRO A 199 13.14 28.94 -10.24
C PRO A 199 12.17 28.62 -11.37
N ALA A 200 12.49 28.94 -12.61
CA ALA A 200 11.69 28.60 -13.78
C ALA A 200 11.54 27.09 -14.02
N ASP A 201 12.49 26.28 -13.56
CA ASP A 201 12.42 24.81 -13.67
C ASP A 201 11.24 24.23 -12.88
N LEU A 202 10.72 24.99 -11.92
CA LEU A 202 9.55 24.64 -11.13
C LEU A 202 8.22 25.03 -11.79
N GLU A 203 8.24 25.68 -12.96
CA GLU A 203 7.02 25.97 -13.70
C GLU A 203 6.32 24.68 -14.11
N GLY A 204 5.03 24.56 -13.77
CA GLY A 204 4.25 23.35 -14.03
C GLY A 204 4.25 22.32 -12.91
N GLU A 205 5.17 22.40 -11.96
CA GLU A 205 5.15 21.54 -10.76
C GLU A 205 4.08 22.03 -9.77
N ASP A 206 3.12 21.19 -9.47
CA ASP A 206 2.15 21.43 -8.39
C ASP A 206 2.70 20.88 -7.07
N LEU A 207 3.29 21.77 -6.27
CA LEU A 207 3.87 21.41 -4.97
C LEU A 207 2.91 21.69 -3.80
N LYS A 208 1.73 22.23 -4.07
CA LYS A 208 0.80 22.61 -2.99
C LYS A 208 0.35 21.38 -2.21
N ASN A 209 0.48 21.44 -0.88
CA ASN A 209 0.14 20.36 0.04
C ASN A 209 0.88 19.03 -0.22
N THR A 210 2.07 19.09 -0.83
CA THR A 210 2.92 17.90 -1.06
C THR A 210 4.10 17.87 -0.08
N TYR A 211 4.69 16.70 0.08
CA TYR A 211 5.98 16.51 0.74
C TYR A 211 7.08 16.62 -0.31
N VAL A 212 8.02 17.54 -0.13
CA VAL A 212 9.11 17.77 -1.08
C VAL A 212 10.44 17.38 -0.47
N LYS A 213 11.21 16.51 -1.14
CA LYS A 213 12.63 16.26 -0.88
C LYS A 213 13.46 16.94 -1.95
N LEU A 214 14.32 17.89 -1.55
CA LEU A 214 15.25 18.58 -2.43
C LEU A 214 16.65 18.00 -2.24
N TYR A 215 17.12 17.25 -3.22
CA TYR A 215 18.48 16.71 -3.24
C TYR A 215 19.44 17.72 -3.86
N VAL A 216 20.42 18.20 -3.08
CA VAL A 216 21.41 19.17 -3.51
C VAL A 216 22.65 18.44 -4.02
N LYS A 217 22.88 18.46 -5.34
CA LYS A 217 24.07 17.89 -5.96
C LYS A 217 25.26 18.83 -5.90
N GLU A 218 25.03 20.10 -6.22
CA GLU A 218 26.04 21.13 -6.31
C GLU A 218 25.45 22.46 -5.86
N LYS A 219 26.21 23.24 -5.07
CA LYS A 219 25.78 24.54 -4.54
C LYS A 219 26.96 25.50 -4.49
N GLU A 220 27.32 26.09 -5.63
CA GLU A 220 28.35 27.10 -5.71
C GLU A 220 27.89 28.49 -5.28
N SER A 221 26.64 28.85 -5.59
CA SER A 221 26.01 30.10 -5.20
C SER A 221 24.93 29.89 -4.16
N PHE A 222 25.17 30.42 -2.96
CA PHE A 222 24.18 30.42 -1.87
C PHE A 222 22.94 31.26 -2.22
N GLU A 223 23.14 32.41 -2.88
CA GLU A 223 22.03 33.29 -3.30
C GLU A 223 21.09 32.61 -4.29
N ASN A 224 21.62 31.90 -5.29
CA ASN A 224 20.79 31.17 -6.26
C ASN A 224 20.03 30.03 -5.59
N PHE A 225 20.70 29.34 -4.65
CA PHE A 225 20.07 28.28 -3.89
C PHE A 225 18.93 28.80 -3.02
N GLU A 226 19.09 29.92 -2.30
CA GLU A 226 18.02 30.53 -1.52
C GLU A 226 16.84 30.94 -2.41
N ARG A 227 17.09 31.56 -3.55
CA ARG A 227 16.04 31.90 -4.53
C ARG A 227 15.24 30.66 -5.00
N TYR A 228 15.91 29.55 -5.19
CA TYR A 228 15.26 28.30 -5.58
C TYR A 228 14.39 27.74 -4.45
N ILE A 229 14.89 27.75 -3.20
CA ILE A 229 14.11 27.38 -2.01
C ILE A 229 12.89 28.28 -1.83
N ASP A 230 13.06 29.59 -1.99
CA ASP A 230 11.95 30.55 -1.89
C ASP A 230 10.88 30.26 -2.95
N ALA A 231 11.29 29.90 -4.16
CA ALA A 231 10.35 29.52 -5.21
C ALA A 231 9.59 28.22 -4.90
N ILE A 232 10.22 27.24 -4.23
CA ILE A 232 9.51 26.06 -3.73
C ILE A 232 8.51 26.46 -2.65
N ASN A 233 8.93 27.27 -1.66
CA ASN A 233 8.07 27.66 -0.55
C ASN A 233 6.87 28.50 -1.00
N LEU A 234 7.01 29.33 -2.05
CA LEU A 234 5.90 30.07 -2.65
C LEU A 234 4.81 29.17 -3.25
N LYS A 235 5.13 27.90 -3.53
CA LYS A 235 4.16 26.90 -3.99
C LYS A 235 3.43 26.17 -2.85
N GLU A 236 3.66 26.57 -1.61
CA GLU A 236 2.96 26.07 -0.41
C GLU A 236 3.05 24.54 -0.22
N PRO A 237 4.25 23.90 -0.27
CA PRO A 237 4.35 22.51 0.09
C PRO A 237 3.98 22.30 1.56
N PHE A 238 3.49 21.10 1.91
CA PHE A 238 3.25 20.76 3.30
C PHE A 238 4.55 20.65 4.09
N GLU A 239 5.59 20.11 3.45
CA GLU A 239 6.94 19.98 4.02
C GLU A 239 8.00 20.09 2.92
N LEU A 240 9.11 20.74 3.22
CA LEU A 240 10.31 20.76 2.41
C LEU A 240 11.49 20.21 3.20
N LYS A 241 12.00 19.04 2.81
CA LYS A 241 13.23 18.44 3.37
C LYS A 241 14.39 18.65 2.40
N ILE A 242 15.49 19.24 2.87
CA ILE A 242 16.68 19.49 2.06
C ILE A 242 17.74 18.45 2.41
N ILE A 243 18.29 17.79 1.41
CA ILE A 243 19.30 16.74 1.49
C ILE A 243 20.59 17.24 0.84
N GLU A 244 21.59 17.65 1.64
CA GLU A 244 22.80 18.32 1.14
C GLU A 244 24.05 17.44 1.12
N SER A 245 24.07 16.26 1.72
CA SER A 245 25.25 15.41 1.76
C SER A 245 24.98 14.00 1.24
N PHE A 246 26.03 13.36 0.73
CA PHE A 246 25.95 11.96 0.30
C PHE A 246 25.61 11.02 1.47
N GLU A 247 26.03 11.34 2.68
CA GLU A 247 25.70 10.58 3.88
C GLU A 247 24.21 10.72 4.22
N GLN A 248 23.65 11.94 4.14
CA GLN A 248 22.22 12.18 4.31
C GLN A 248 21.41 11.50 3.20
N PHE A 249 21.86 11.55 1.97
CA PHE A 249 21.21 10.86 0.85
C PHE A 249 21.14 9.34 1.07
N ASN A 250 22.22 8.73 1.53
CA ASN A 250 22.25 7.30 1.82
C ASN A 250 21.40 6.95 3.05
N ALA A 251 21.43 7.77 4.11
CA ALA A 251 20.59 7.56 5.28
C ALA A 251 19.09 7.65 4.94
N ASP A 252 18.69 8.62 4.13
CA ASP A 252 17.31 8.80 3.69
C ASP A 252 16.83 7.60 2.85
N ASN A 253 17.66 7.07 1.96
CA ASN A 253 17.33 5.87 1.21
C ASN A 253 17.27 4.61 2.09
N VAL A 254 18.08 4.53 3.15
CA VAL A 254 18.04 3.43 4.13
C VAL A 254 16.78 3.52 4.98
N GLU A 255 16.36 4.72 5.41
CA GLU A 255 15.08 4.91 6.10
C GLU A 255 13.90 4.42 5.25
N ASP A 256 13.84 4.81 3.97
CA ASP A 256 12.82 4.35 3.04
C ASP A 256 12.80 2.80 2.91
N ILE A 257 13.98 2.16 2.91
CA ILE A 257 14.13 0.69 2.86
C ILE A 257 13.71 0.05 4.20
N ILE A 258 14.05 0.65 5.32
CA ILE A 258 13.68 0.15 6.66
C ILE A 258 12.15 0.20 6.84
N GLU A 259 11.49 1.29 6.46
CA GLU A 259 10.04 1.39 6.50
C GLU A 259 9.39 0.24 5.72
N LEU A 260 9.88 -0.03 4.50
CA LEU A 260 9.40 -1.14 3.68
C LEU A 260 9.70 -2.50 4.31
N SER A 261 10.91 -2.69 4.85
CA SER A 261 11.32 -3.95 5.47
C SER A 261 10.53 -4.27 6.74
N GLU A 262 10.10 -3.26 7.49
CA GLU A 262 9.22 -3.45 8.64
C GLU A 262 7.81 -3.91 8.22
N THR A 263 7.33 -3.51 7.05
CA THR A 263 6.06 -3.99 6.49
C THR A 263 6.14 -5.45 6.05
N THR A 264 7.29 -5.88 5.53
CA THR A 264 7.51 -7.22 4.95
C THR A 264 8.16 -8.22 5.93
N ALA A 265 9.02 -7.78 6.84
CA ALA A 265 9.86 -8.62 7.71
C ALA A 265 9.10 -9.50 8.72
N SER A 266 7.77 -9.62 8.61
CA SER A 266 7.03 -10.42 9.59
C SER A 266 7.03 -11.93 9.36
N PHE A 267 7.47 -12.41 8.21
CA PHE A 267 7.38 -13.83 7.86
C PHE A 267 8.71 -14.55 7.61
N GLY A 268 9.79 -13.86 7.28
CA GLY A 268 11.07 -14.44 6.84
C GLY A 268 11.77 -15.43 7.77
N HIS A 269 11.24 -15.67 8.97
CA HIS A 269 11.88 -16.59 9.93
C HIS A 269 11.01 -17.73 10.42
N LYS A 270 9.80 -17.97 9.91
CA LYS A 270 8.90 -18.97 10.47
C LYS A 270 8.54 -20.15 9.60
N TYR A 271 8.78 -20.10 8.30
CA TYR A 271 8.50 -21.23 7.42
C TYR A 271 9.61 -22.29 7.35
N VAL A 272 10.74 -22.08 8.06
CA VAL A 272 11.85 -23.04 8.12
C VAL A 272 11.60 -24.20 9.09
N PHE A 273 10.50 -24.25 9.79
CA PHE A 273 10.20 -25.28 10.81
C PHE A 273 9.04 -26.21 10.44
N LEU A 274 8.79 -26.43 9.18
CA LEU A 274 7.89 -27.47 8.72
C LEU A 274 8.68 -28.55 7.99
N TYR A 275 9.49 -29.30 8.74
CA TYR A 275 9.91 -30.65 8.43
C TYR A 275 9.50 -31.58 9.56
#